data_5f6acaba478e29ee4ae96936674357d4
#
_entry.id   5f6acaba478e29ee4ae96936674357d4
#
_cell.length_a   1.000
_cell.length_b   1.000
_cell.length_c   1.000
_cell.angle_alpha   90.00
_cell.angle_beta   90.00
_cell.angle_gamma   90.00
#
_symmetry.space_group_name_H-M   'P 1'
#
loop_
_entity.id
_entity.type
_entity.pdbx_description
1 polymer ?
#
loop_
_entity_poly.entity_id
_entity_poly.type
_entity_poly.pdbx_seq_one_letter_code
_entity_poly.pdbx_strand_id
1 'polypeptide(L)'
;MEEHIQIFDTTLRDGEQTPGVNFTFDERLKIAKQLEKWGVDVLEAGFPASSTGSFKSVEAIAKTLTTTAVCGLARCKKSDIDAVYEATKGAVKPQVHVFIATSPIHLEHKLKMTQDEVLTSIKEHVSYAKQFFEVVQFSPEDATRTEIPFLIECVQTAINAGATIINIPDTVGFSYPTEYGEIFKQLTQAVKSNSKIIFSAHCHDDLGMAVANSLAAIEGGARRIEGTVNGIGERAGNASLEEVALALYVRKDHYGLESQINLEETKKTSDLISRYAGIRVPRNKAIVGQNAFSHESGIHQDGVLKHRETYEIMTPQLVGVNTTELPLGKLSGKHAFAEKLKALGYEIKLEDQVTLFKQFKEIADKKKNVSDRDIHAIIHGSEHEHNAIFQLDNLQLQYVSKGLQSAVVVIKERNGQVKQDSSIGTGSIVAIYNAVDRIFKKDAELIDYRIDSVTEGTDAQAEVHVRIIINHIEVTGIGIDHDILKASCKAYIDAHAKYISEYELKEGIRTWVIK
;
A
#
# COMPACT_ATOMS: atom_id res chain seq x y z
N MET A 1 0.54 32.97 9.36
CA MET A 1 -0.15 31.70 9.10
C MET A 1 0.75 30.97 8.12
N GLU A 2 1.29 29.83 8.54
CA GLU A 2 2.02 28.96 7.62
C GLU A 2 1.10 28.62 6.45
N GLU A 3 1.59 28.74 5.22
CA GLU A 3 0.80 28.39 4.05
C GLU A 3 0.67 26.87 4.00
N HIS A 4 -0.57 26.38 4.02
CA HIS A 4 -0.91 24.99 4.02
C HIS A 4 -1.14 24.48 2.58
N ILE A 5 -0.60 23.30 2.24
CA ILE A 5 -0.91 22.56 1.02
C ILE A 5 -2.09 21.65 1.28
N GLN A 6 -3.20 21.90 0.60
CA GLN A 6 -4.36 21.03 0.65
C GLN A 6 -4.11 19.72 -0.11
N ILE A 7 -4.42 18.60 0.52
CA ILE A 7 -4.40 17.27 -0.12
C ILE A 7 -5.83 16.90 -0.53
N PHE A 8 -6.02 16.73 -1.82
CA PHE A 8 -7.25 16.31 -2.44
C PHE A 8 -7.11 14.85 -2.89
N ASP A 9 -7.76 13.95 -2.18
CA ASP A 9 -7.71 12.53 -2.50
C ASP A 9 -8.78 12.15 -3.52
N THR A 10 -8.37 11.53 -4.61
CA THR A 10 -9.26 11.01 -5.65
C THR A 10 -9.22 9.47 -5.77
N THR A 11 -8.78 8.76 -4.72
CA THR A 11 -8.72 7.29 -4.70
C THR A 11 -10.07 6.64 -5.00
N LEU A 12 -11.18 7.21 -4.50
CA LEU A 12 -12.54 6.70 -4.73
C LEU A 12 -13.18 7.14 -6.05
N ARG A 13 -12.50 8.00 -6.83
CA ARG A 13 -12.96 8.40 -8.16
C ARG A 13 -11.98 7.95 -9.23
N ASP A 14 -10.82 8.61 -9.37
CA ASP A 14 -9.80 8.29 -10.38
C ASP A 14 -9.09 6.97 -10.04
N GLY A 15 -8.79 6.76 -8.77
CA GLY A 15 -8.20 5.51 -8.29
C GLY A 15 -9.05 4.28 -8.61
N GLU A 16 -10.37 4.40 -8.55
CA GLU A 16 -11.28 3.31 -8.94
C GLU A 16 -11.35 3.07 -10.45
N GLN A 17 -10.86 4.00 -11.27
CA GLN A 17 -10.75 3.82 -12.71
C GLN A 17 -9.55 2.94 -13.12
N THR A 18 -8.74 2.48 -12.16
CA THR A 18 -7.71 1.48 -12.41
C THR A 18 -8.35 0.20 -12.98
N PRO A 19 -7.86 -0.33 -14.12
CA PRO A 19 -8.38 -1.57 -14.67
C PRO A 19 -8.38 -2.71 -13.64
N GLY A 20 -9.55 -3.30 -13.41
CA GLY A 20 -9.75 -4.39 -12.45
C GLY A 20 -10.06 -3.97 -11.01
N VAL A 21 -10.06 -2.69 -10.68
CA VAL A 21 -10.48 -2.18 -9.36
C VAL A 21 -11.98 -1.88 -9.37
N ASN A 22 -12.67 -2.33 -8.34
CA ASN A 22 -14.07 -2.01 -8.10
C ASN A 22 -14.35 -2.13 -6.60
N PHE A 23 -14.48 -1.02 -5.91
CA PHE A 23 -14.78 -1.01 -4.48
C PHE A 23 -16.27 -1.22 -4.23
N THR A 24 -16.59 -2.14 -3.33
CA THR A 24 -17.96 -2.31 -2.84
C THR A 24 -18.40 -1.10 -2.02
N PHE A 25 -19.70 -0.96 -1.80
CA PHE A 25 -20.26 0.15 -1.00
C PHE A 25 -19.63 0.23 0.40
N ASP A 26 -19.48 -0.91 1.09
CA ASP A 26 -18.89 -0.95 2.44
C ASP A 26 -17.38 -0.62 2.43
N GLU A 27 -16.66 -1.06 1.41
CA GLU A 27 -15.24 -0.74 1.24
C GLU A 27 -15.03 0.75 1.01
N ARG A 28 -15.86 1.39 0.17
CA ARG A 28 -15.82 2.85 -0.04
C ARG A 28 -16.00 3.62 1.27
N LEU A 29 -16.93 3.22 2.11
CA LEU A 29 -17.13 3.85 3.42
C LEU A 29 -15.94 3.65 4.36
N LYS A 30 -15.32 2.46 4.37
CA LYS A 30 -14.13 2.17 5.17
C LYS A 30 -12.92 2.97 4.67
N ILE A 31 -12.75 3.04 3.35
CA ILE A 31 -11.70 3.85 2.72
C ILE A 31 -11.90 5.33 3.09
N ALA A 32 -13.09 5.87 2.91
CA ALA A 32 -13.40 7.26 3.21
C ALA A 32 -13.06 7.64 4.67
N LYS A 33 -13.46 6.79 5.64
CA LYS A 33 -13.12 6.98 7.06
C LYS A 33 -11.61 6.92 7.33
N GLN A 34 -10.89 6.03 6.65
CA GLN A 34 -9.44 5.96 6.81
C GLN A 34 -8.74 7.16 6.18
N LEU A 35 -9.22 7.66 5.04
CA LEU A 35 -8.69 8.87 4.41
C LEU A 35 -8.93 10.11 5.28
N GLU A 36 -10.12 10.24 5.91
CA GLU A 36 -10.37 11.30 6.90
C GLU A 36 -9.40 11.20 8.08
N LYS A 37 -9.15 9.99 8.61
CA LYS A 37 -8.19 9.76 9.69
C LYS A 37 -6.74 10.03 9.27
N TRP A 38 -6.42 9.76 8.02
CA TRP A 38 -5.11 10.08 7.43
C TRP A 38 -4.91 11.59 7.28
N GLY A 39 -6.01 12.37 7.22
CA GLY A 39 -5.98 13.83 7.25
C GLY A 39 -6.04 14.48 5.88
N VAL A 40 -6.71 13.87 4.90
CA VAL A 40 -6.96 14.53 3.61
C VAL A 40 -7.91 15.71 3.81
N ASP A 41 -7.64 16.82 3.14
CA ASP A 41 -8.49 18.04 3.23
C ASP A 41 -9.80 17.84 2.47
N VAL A 42 -9.73 17.18 1.32
CA VAL A 42 -10.86 16.93 0.43
C VAL A 42 -10.83 15.50 -0.08
N LEU A 43 -11.97 14.83 -0.07
CA LEU A 43 -12.19 13.53 -0.69
C LEU A 43 -13.11 13.66 -1.89
N GLU A 44 -12.61 13.36 -3.09
CA GLU A 44 -13.45 13.18 -4.27
C GLU A 44 -14.10 11.80 -4.23
N ALA A 45 -15.34 11.77 -3.74
CA ALA A 45 -16.02 10.54 -3.36
C ALA A 45 -16.57 9.73 -4.54
N GLY A 46 -16.59 10.30 -5.75
CA GLY A 46 -17.03 9.64 -6.95
C GLY A 46 -17.68 10.57 -7.98
N PHE A 47 -18.40 9.95 -8.93
CA PHE A 47 -19.14 10.63 -10.00
C PHE A 47 -20.63 10.30 -9.89
N PRO A 48 -21.43 11.08 -9.10
CA PRO A 48 -22.83 10.77 -8.80
C PRO A 48 -23.72 10.57 -10.03
N ALA A 49 -23.48 11.33 -11.10
CA ALA A 49 -24.26 11.23 -12.33
C ALA A 49 -23.97 9.96 -13.16
N SER A 50 -22.93 9.19 -12.84
CA SER A 50 -22.54 8.00 -13.61
C SER A 50 -23.46 6.82 -13.38
N SER A 51 -23.97 6.63 -12.16
CA SER A 51 -24.87 5.53 -11.81
C SER A 51 -25.57 5.77 -10.46
N THR A 52 -26.68 5.05 -10.24
CA THR A 52 -27.38 5.05 -8.95
C THR A 52 -26.49 4.55 -7.80
N GLY A 53 -25.59 3.59 -8.07
CA GLY A 53 -24.64 3.07 -7.08
C GLY A 53 -23.62 4.13 -6.68
N SER A 54 -23.05 4.85 -7.64
CA SER A 54 -22.13 5.96 -7.39
C SER A 54 -22.81 7.07 -6.58
N PHE A 55 -24.03 7.46 -6.97
CA PHE A 55 -24.82 8.45 -6.22
C PHE A 55 -25.00 8.07 -4.75
N LYS A 56 -25.49 6.84 -4.48
CA LYS A 56 -25.70 6.34 -3.11
C LYS A 56 -24.42 6.28 -2.30
N SER A 57 -23.31 5.91 -2.92
CA SER A 57 -22.01 5.85 -2.26
C SER A 57 -21.53 7.23 -1.84
N VAL A 58 -21.60 8.22 -2.75
CA VAL A 58 -21.23 9.61 -2.44
C VAL A 58 -22.14 10.19 -1.35
N GLU A 59 -23.45 9.94 -1.42
CA GLU A 59 -24.41 10.38 -0.38
C GLU A 59 -24.09 9.79 0.99
N ALA A 60 -23.76 8.51 1.06
CA ALA A 60 -23.42 7.84 2.31
C ALA A 60 -22.10 8.38 2.88
N ILE A 61 -21.08 8.60 2.04
CA ILE A 61 -19.80 9.21 2.43
C ILE A 61 -20.04 10.62 2.95
N ALA A 62 -20.82 11.43 2.24
CA ALA A 62 -21.16 12.80 2.63
C ALA A 62 -21.82 12.89 4.02
N LYS A 63 -22.66 11.93 4.36
CA LYS A 63 -23.31 11.83 5.69
C LYS A 63 -22.37 11.27 6.78
N THR A 64 -21.27 10.64 6.40
CA THR A 64 -20.39 9.90 7.32
C THR A 64 -19.20 10.74 7.77
N LEU A 65 -18.58 11.50 6.86
CA LEU A 65 -17.40 12.29 7.17
C LEU A 65 -17.76 13.55 7.96
N THR A 66 -16.89 13.92 8.90
CA THR A 66 -17.15 14.99 9.88
C THR A 66 -16.20 16.17 9.77
N THR A 67 -15.03 15.97 9.20
CA THR A 67 -13.96 16.99 9.09
C THR A 67 -13.50 17.23 7.66
N THR A 68 -13.38 16.16 6.86
CA THR A 68 -12.94 16.20 5.48
C THR A 68 -14.05 16.73 4.56
N ALA A 69 -13.71 17.63 3.65
CA ALA A 69 -14.64 18.10 2.63
C ALA A 69 -14.95 16.97 1.63
N VAL A 70 -16.21 16.88 1.19
CA VAL A 70 -16.63 15.88 0.21
C VAL A 70 -16.92 16.56 -1.13
N CYS A 71 -16.20 16.11 -2.16
CA CYS A 71 -16.33 16.58 -3.52
C CYS A 71 -16.96 15.50 -4.42
N GLY A 72 -17.75 15.92 -5.38
CA GLY A 72 -18.24 15.07 -6.46
C GLY A 72 -17.83 15.62 -7.81
N LEU A 73 -17.55 14.73 -8.77
CA LEU A 73 -17.21 15.08 -10.16
C LEU A 73 -18.46 15.35 -10.98
N ALA A 74 -18.43 16.38 -11.82
CA ALA A 74 -19.48 16.75 -12.77
C ALA A 74 -18.89 17.21 -14.10
N ARG A 75 -19.41 16.73 -15.21
CA ARG A 75 -19.17 17.38 -16.51
C ARG A 75 -19.81 18.76 -16.52
N CYS A 76 -19.40 19.62 -17.45
CA CYS A 76 -20.14 20.85 -17.78
C CYS A 76 -21.55 20.47 -18.29
N LYS A 77 -22.43 20.08 -17.37
CA LYS A 77 -23.81 19.67 -17.59
C LYS A 77 -24.65 19.86 -16.33
N LYS A 78 -25.74 20.59 -16.42
CA LYS A 78 -26.59 20.92 -15.25
C LYS A 78 -27.03 19.69 -14.47
N SER A 79 -27.49 18.64 -15.16
CA SER A 79 -27.93 17.41 -14.51
C SER A 79 -26.80 16.69 -13.71
N ASP A 80 -25.56 16.84 -14.11
CA ASP A 80 -24.43 16.26 -13.39
C ASP A 80 -24.14 17.08 -12.11
N ILE A 81 -24.23 18.41 -12.22
CA ILE A 81 -24.07 19.33 -11.08
C ILE A 81 -25.19 19.13 -10.06
N ASP A 82 -26.44 18.97 -10.53
CA ASP A 82 -27.59 18.66 -9.67
C ASP A 82 -27.38 17.33 -8.92
N ALA A 83 -26.89 16.30 -9.61
CA ALA A 83 -26.61 15.02 -9.00
C ALA A 83 -25.53 15.13 -7.91
N VAL A 84 -24.47 15.94 -8.13
CA VAL A 84 -23.46 16.20 -7.10
C VAL A 84 -24.07 16.95 -5.92
N TYR A 85 -24.87 17.99 -6.16
CA TYR A 85 -25.52 18.74 -5.09
C TYR A 85 -26.39 17.84 -4.22
N GLU A 86 -27.26 17.05 -4.83
CA GLU A 86 -28.14 16.14 -4.10
C GLU A 86 -27.37 15.09 -3.31
N ALA A 87 -26.28 14.54 -3.88
CA ALA A 87 -25.47 13.54 -3.21
C ALA A 87 -24.60 14.11 -2.08
N THR A 88 -24.16 15.38 -2.18
CA THR A 88 -23.22 15.98 -1.21
C THR A 88 -23.86 16.93 -0.21
N LYS A 89 -25.16 17.26 -0.33
CA LYS A 89 -25.85 18.21 0.57
C LYS A 89 -25.83 17.83 2.05
N GLY A 90 -25.55 16.57 2.37
CA GLY A 90 -25.37 16.08 3.76
C GLY A 90 -23.95 16.24 4.31
N ALA A 91 -22.99 16.68 3.50
CA ALA A 91 -21.61 16.85 3.91
C ALA A 91 -21.42 18.15 4.74
N VAL A 92 -20.45 18.13 5.65
CA VAL A 92 -20.08 19.31 6.42
C VAL A 92 -19.50 20.41 5.54
N LYS A 93 -18.75 20.04 4.50
CA LYS A 93 -18.13 20.94 3.53
C LYS A 93 -18.32 20.37 2.11
N PRO A 94 -19.50 20.57 1.48
CA PRO A 94 -19.74 20.06 0.13
C PRO A 94 -18.95 20.88 -0.90
N GLN A 95 -18.36 20.19 -1.88
CA GLN A 95 -17.65 20.79 -3.02
C GLN A 95 -18.10 20.13 -4.31
N VAL A 96 -17.97 20.83 -5.41
CA VAL A 96 -18.18 20.31 -6.75
C VAL A 96 -16.95 20.51 -7.63
N HIS A 97 -16.61 19.48 -8.40
CA HIS A 97 -15.53 19.50 -9.37
C HIS A 97 -16.13 19.43 -10.78
N VAL A 98 -16.12 20.58 -11.49
CA VAL A 98 -16.67 20.70 -12.84
C VAL A 98 -15.53 20.67 -13.85
N PHE A 99 -15.67 19.92 -14.94
CA PHE A 99 -14.62 19.83 -15.96
C PHE A 99 -15.18 19.83 -17.39
N ILE A 100 -14.34 20.30 -18.31
CA ILE A 100 -14.49 20.19 -19.75
C ILE A 100 -13.10 20.16 -20.39
N ALA A 101 -12.94 19.38 -21.47
CA ALA A 101 -11.64 19.31 -22.16
C ALA A 101 -11.39 20.58 -22.98
N THR A 102 -10.11 20.97 -23.09
CA THR A 102 -9.69 22.23 -23.73
C THR A 102 -8.61 22.07 -24.78
N SER A 103 -7.93 20.90 -24.84
CA SER A 103 -6.86 20.68 -25.82
C SER A 103 -7.42 20.56 -27.26
N PRO A 104 -6.67 20.97 -28.28
CA PRO A 104 -7.09 20.90 -29.68
C PRO A 104 -7.59 19.51 -30.10
N ILE A 105 -6.88 18.46 -29.69
CA ILE A 105 -7.23 17.08 -30.03
C ILE A 105 -8.58 16.66 -29.39
N HIS A 106 -8.88 17.13 -28.19
CA HIS A 106 -10.16 16.84 -27.56
C HIS A 106 -11.30 17.68 -28.14
N LEU A 107 -11.04 18.93 -28.48
CA LEU A 107 -12.04 19.79 -29.15
C LEU A 107 -12.49 19.17 -30.47
N GLU A 108 -11.51 18.75 -31.30
CA GLU A 108 -11.77 18.20 -32.63
C GLU A 108 -12.46 16.82 -32.59
N HIS A 109 -11.89 15.89 -31.80
CA HIS A 109 -12.28 14.47 -31.91
C HIS A 109 -13.31 14.04 -30.85
N LYS A 110 -13.24 14.58 -29.62
CA LYS A 110 -14.08 14.17 -28.49
C LYS A 110 -15.34 15.05 -28.36
N LEU A 111 -15.15 16.35 -28.28
CA LEU A 111 -16.24 17.30 -28.02
C LEU A 111 -16.94 17.79 -29.29
N LYS A 112 -16.18 17.95 -30.38
CA LYS A 112 -16.61 18.57 -31.63
C LYS A 112 -17.17 19.99 -31.38
N MET A 113 -16.44 20.76 -30.59
CA MET A 113 -16.75 22.11 -30.17
C MET A 113 -15.63 23.07 -30.56
N THR A 114 -16.02 24.30 -30.84
CA THR A 114 -15.11 25.43 -31.01
C THR A 114 -14.63 25.94 -29.65
N GLN A 115 -13.56 26.73 -29.62
CA GLN A 115 -13.09 27.40 -28.40
C GLN A 115 -14.18 28.29 -27.78
N ASP A 116 -14.92 29.07 -28.57
CA ASP A 116 -15.99 29.93 -28.09
C ASP A 116 -17.14 29.15 -27.43
N GLU A 117 -17.51 28.00 -28.00
CA GLU A 117 -18.51 27.11 -27.40
C GLU A 117 -18.04 26.53 -26.06
N VAL A 118 -16.73 26.19 -25.95
CA VAL A 118 -16.13 25.72 -24.68
C VAL A 118 -16.15 26.84 -23.64
N LEU A 119 -15.76 28.07 -23.98
CA LEU A 119 -15.80 29.23 -23.06
C LEU A 119 -17.24 29.53 -22.61
N THR A 120 -18.21 29.46 -23.51
CA THR A 120 -19.63 29.61 -23.19
C THR A 120 -20.06 28.52 -22.20
N SER A 121 -19.70 27.27 -22.45
CA SER A 121 -20.02 26.14 -21.57
C SER A 121 -19.40 26.30 -20.18
N ILE A 122 -18.12 26.70 -20.10
CA ILE A 122 -17.46 26.99 -18.83
C ILE A 122 -18.23 28.03 -18.03
N LYS A 123 -18.50 29.19 -18.65
CA LYS A 123 -19.24 30.28 -18.03
C LYS A 123 -20.60 29.84 -17.51
N GLU A 124 -21.40 29.14 -18.33
CA GLU A 124 -22.74 28.70 -17.96
C GLU A 124 -22.70 27.72 -16.78
N HIS A 125 -21.91 26.66 -16.88
CA HIS A 125 -21.96 25.56 -15.90
C HIS A 125 -21.25 25.90 -14.59
N VAL A 126 -20.16 26.66 -14.62
CA VAL A 126 -19.49 27.13 -13.39
C VAL A 126 -20.39 28.14 -12.66
N SER A 127 -21.01 29.09 -13.37
CA SER A 127 -22.00 30.01 -12.77
C SER A 127 -23.23 29.27 -12.21
N TYR A 128 -23.67 28.19 -12.86
CA TYR A 128 -24.73 27.35 -12.35
C TYR A 128 -24.31 26.61 -11.06
N ALA A 129 -23.17 26.00 -11.06
CA ALA A 129 -22.62 25.30 -9.89
C ALA A 129 -22.46 26.26 -8.68
N LYS A 130 -22.04 27.51 -8.94
CA LYS A 130 -21.85 28.52 -7.91
C LYS A 130 -23.13 28.91 -7.17
N GLN A 131 -24.29 28.65 -7.72
CA GLN A 131 -25.58 28.89 -7.03
C GLN A 131 -25.79 27.92 -5.86
N PHE A 132 -25.19 26.77 -5.88
CA PHE A 132 -25.38 25.69 -4.89
C PHE A 132 -24.16 25.43 -4.00
N PHE A 133 -22.96 25.77 -4.47
CA PHE A 133 -21.71 25.48 -3.79
C PHE A 133 -20.89 26.73 -3.48
N GLU A 134 -20.42 26.80 -2.26
CA GLU A 134 -19.45 27.83 -1.87
C GLU A 134 -18.09 27.61 -2.55
N VAL A 135 -17.66 26.35 -2.63
CA VAL A 135 -16.41 25.94 -3.27
C VAL A 135 -16.71 25.22 -4.58
N VAL A 136 -16.32 25.84 -5.68
CA VAL A 136 -16.41 25.27 -7.03
C VAL A 136 -15.01 25.11 -7.58
N GLN A 137 -14.63 23.88 -7.86
CA GLN A 137 -13.40 23.54 -8.58
C GLN A 137 -13.68 23.40 -10.06
N PHE A 138 -12.84 23.98 -10.89
CA PHE A 138 -12.90 23.83 -12.33
C PHE A 138 -11.60 23.23 -12.88
N SER A 139 -11.73 22.26 -13.79
CA SER A 139 -10.60 21.63 -14.52
C SER A 139 -10.77 21.80 -16.04
N PRO A 140 -9.85 22.47 -16.71
CA PRO A 140 -9.65 22.35 -18.15
C PRO A 140 -8.97 21.00 -18.44
N GLU A 141 -9.77 19.96 -18.73
CA GLU A 141 -9.22 18.61 -18.98
C GLU A 141 -8.20 18.65 -20.12
N ASP A 142 -7.07 17.96 -19.95
CA ASP A 142 -5.93 17.94 -20.87
C ASP A 142 -5.23 19.31 -20.99
N ALA A 143 -5.09 19.98 -19.85
CA ALA A 143 -4.54 21.32 -19.74
C ALA A 143 -3.10 21.43 -20.27
N THR A 144 -2.28 20.40 -20.05
CA THR A 144 -0.87 20.38 -20.46
C THR A 144 -0.67 20.32 -21.97
N ARG A 145 -1.69 19.91 -22.73
CA ARG A 145 -1.70 19.95 -24.21
C ARG A 145 -2.59 21.05 -24.79
N THR A 146 -3.10 21.93 -23.91
CA THR A 146 -3.85 23.12 -24.31
C THR A 146 -2.89 24.29 -24.52
N GLU A 147 -3.07 25.05 -25.61
CA GLU A 147 -2.25 26.24 -25.86
C GLU A 147 -2.42 27.25 -24.72
N ILE A 148 -1.31 27.77 -24.20
CA ILE A 148 -1.29 28.64 -23.01
C ILE A 148 -2.23 29.85 -23.12
N PRO A 149 -2.33 30.59 -24.26
CA PRO A 149 -3.28 31.69 -24.36
C PRO A 149 -4.73 31.26 -24.14
N PHE A 150 -5.14 30.14 -24.73
CA PHE A 150 -6.51 29.60 -24.57
C PHE A 150 -6.71 29.02 -23.18
N LEU A 151 -5.71 28.38 -22.58
CA LEU A 151 -5.76 27.90 -21.20
C LEU A 151 -6.00 29.05 -20.22
N ILE A 152 -5.28 30.17 -20.38
CA ILE A 152 -5.48 31.40 -19.57
C ILE A 152 -6.93 31.91 -19.74
N GLU A 153 -7.46 31.93 -20.95
CA GLU A 153 -8.83 32.38 -21.23
C GLU A 153 -9.89 31.48 -20.59
N CYS A 154 -9.71 30.16 -20.66
CA CYS A 154 -10.58 29.19 -19.98
C CYS A 154 -10.56 29.37 -18.46
N VAL A 155 -9.37 29.50 -17.87
CA VAL A 155 -9.18 29.69 -16.42
C VAL A 155 -9.79 31.03 -15.99
N GLN A 156 -9.54 32.13 -16.71
CA GLN A 156 -10.12 33.43 -16.38
C GLN A 156 -11.64 33.42 -16.48
N THR A 157 -12.19 32.73 -17.50
CA THR A 157 -13.64 32.57 -17.68
C THR A 157 -14.25 31.82 -16.50
N ALA A 158 -13.62 30.72 -16.05
CA ALA A 158 -14.08 29.96 -14.89
C ALA A 158 -14.03 30.78 -13.58
N ILE A 159 -12.95 31.54 -13.37
CA ILE A 159 -12.81 32.46 -12.21
C ILE A 159 -13.92 33.51 -12.22
N ASN A 160 -14.17 34.16 -13.35
CA ASN A 160 -15.20 35.17 -13.52
C ASN A 160 -16.60 34.58 -13.32
N ALA A 161 -16.80 33.30 -13.61
CA ALA A 161 -18.04 32.55 -13.39
C ALA A 161 -18.22 32.07 -11.94
N GLY A 162 -17.20 32.22 -11.07
CA GLY A 162 -17.26 31.92 -9.64
C GLY A 162 -16.49 30.68 -9.18
N ALA A 163 -15.63 30.11 -10.01
CA ALA A 163 -14.70 29.08 -9.55
C ALA A 163 -13.74 29.66 -8.51
N THR A 164 -13.51 28.89 -7.44
CA THR A 164 -12.62 29.26 -6.35
C THR A 164 -11.34 28.40 -6.36
N ILE A 165 -11.40 27.26 -7.01
CA ILE A 165 -10.29 26.34 -7.22
C ILE A 165 -10.11 26.11 -8.71
N ILE A 166 -8.89 26.24 -9.20
CA ILE A 166 -8.52 25.95 -10.58
C ILE A 166 -7.54 24.78 -10.58
N ASN A 167 -7.98 23.63 -11.07
CA ASN A 167 -7.13 22.47 -11.21
C ASN A 167 -6.57 22.37 -12.61
N ILE A 168 -5.30 22.09 -12.75
CA ILE A 168 -4.58 21.98 -14.02
C ILE A 168 -4.15 20.51 -14.20
N PRO A 169 -4.95 19.70 -14.93
CA PRO A 169 -4.65 18.28 -15.07
C PRO A 169 -3.62 18.02 -16.18
N ASP A 170 -2.59 17.25 -15.82
CA ASP A 170 -1.74 16.51 -16.77
C ASP A 170 -2.41 15.16 -17.07
N THR A 171 -3.46 15.21 -17.87
CA THR A 171 -4.42 14.11 -18.08
C THR A 171 -3.79 12.86 -18.67
N VAL A 172 -2.72 12.99 -19.44
CA VAL A 172 -2.05 11.86 -20.10
C VAL A 172 -0.61 11.64 -19.61
N GLY A 173 -0.23 12.28 -18.50
CA GLY A 173 1.11 12.14 -17.92
C GLY A 173 2.23 12.56 -18.89
N PHE A 174 1.99 13.62 -19.64
CA PHE A 174 2.83 14.08 -20.76
C PHE A 174 3.94 15.04 -20.33
N SER A 175 3.68 15.85 -19.30
CA SER A 175 4.57 16.93 -18.88
C SER A 175 5.78 16.44 -18.10
N TYR A 176 6.83 17.26 -18.09
CA TYR A 176 7.97 17.12 -17.19
C TYR A 176 8.01 18.28 -16.18
N PRO A 177 8.74 18.14 -15.05
CA PRO A 177 8.57 19.04 -13.90
C PRO A 177 8.76 20.53 -14.21
N THR A 178 9.79 20.88 -14.96
CA THR A 178 10.08 22.30 -15.28
C THR A 178 8.96 22.92 -16.11
N GLU A 179 8.45 22.21 -17.11
CA GLU A 179 7.35 22.66 -17.96
C GLU A 179 6.06 22.82 -17.16
N TYR A 180 5.74 21.81 -16.34
CA TYR A 180 4.53 21.83 -15.56
C TYR A 180 4.53 22.95 -14.49
N GLY A 181 5.64 23.15 -13.79
CA GLY A 181 5.82 24.26 -12.87
C GLY A 181 5.71 25.63 -13.55
N GLU A 182 6.21 25.76 -14.79
CA GLU A 182 6.13 27.00 -15.54
C GLU A 182 4.68 27.34 -15.96
N ILE A 183 3.85 26.34 -16.29
CA ILE A 183 2.42 26.55 -16.56
C ILE A 183 1.76 27.25 -15.36
N PHE A 184 2.02 26.79 -14.14
CA PHE A 184 1.47 27.41 -12.92
C PHE A 184 1.96 28.84 -12.72
N LYS A 185 3.24 29.12 -12.95
CA LYS A 185 3.78 30.49 -12.86
C LYS A 185 3.09 31.42 -13.85
N GLN A 186 2.91 30.99 -15.09
CA GLN A 186 2.26 31.79 -16.12
C GLN A 186 0.78 32.04 -15.76
N LEU A 187 0.06 31.03 -15.32
CA LEU A 187 -1.35 31.16 -14.91
C LEU A 187 -1.49 32.08 -13.70
N THR A 188 -0.70 31.91 -12.67
CA THR A 188 -0.76 32.76 -11.45
C THR A 188 -0.45 34.23 -11.73
N GLN A 189 0.39 34.53 -12.73
CA GLN A 189 0.73 35.88 -13.15
C GLN A 189 -0.32 36.50 -14.10
N ALA A 190 -0.92 35.68 -14.95
CA ALA A 190 -1.83 36.16 -15.99
C ALA A 190 -3.26 36.40 -15.50
N VAL A 191 -3.78 35.55 -14.60
CA VAL A 191 -5.16 35.63 -14.15
C VAL A 191 -5.40 36.76 -13.15
N LYS A 192 -6.56 37.38 -13.27
CA LYS A 192 -7.02 38.43 -12.36
C LYS A 192 -8.19 37.96 -11.53
N SER A 193 -8.16 38.18 -10.24
CA SER A 193 -9.25 37.87 -9.33
C SER A 193 -9.33 38.87 -8.19
N ASN A 194 -10.57 39.19 -7.76
CA ASN A 194 -10.83 39.97 -6.56
C ASN A 194 -10.87 39.12 -5.28
N SER A 195 -10.79 37.78 -5.43
CA SER A 195 -10.81 36.81 -4.34
C SER A 195 -9.58 35.89 -4.44
N LYS A 196 -9.23 35.26 -3.33
CA LYS A 196 -8.14 34.28 -3.31
C LYS A 196 -8.55 33.04 -4.13
N ILE A 197 -7.80 32.76 -5.19
CA ILE A 197 -7.93 31.55 -6.00
C ILE A 197 -6.87 30.55 -5.56
N ILE A 198 -7.24 29.29 -5.42
CA ILE A 198 -6.33 28.19 -5.16
C ILE A 198 -6.09 27.45 -6.48
N PHE A 199 -4.82 27.33 -6.87
CA PHE A 199 -4.43 26.46 -7.96
C PHE A 199 -4.17 25.05 -7.44
N SER A 200 -4.70 24.05 -8.15
CA SER A 200 -4.59 22.61 -7.87
C SER A 200 -3.82 21.93 -8.98
N ALA A 201 -2.99 20.96 -8.64
CA ALA A 201 -2.28 20.12 -9.60
C ALA A 201 -2.80 18.68 -9.55
N HIS A 202 -3.05 18.10 -10.72
CA HIS A 202 -3.47 16.72 -10.90
C HIS A 202 -2.60 16.09 -11.99
N CYS A 203 -1.83 15.04 -11.65
CA CYS A 203 -0.87 14.46 -12.58
C CYS A 203 -1.05 12.95 -12.70
N HIS A 204 -1.15 12.47 -13.96
CA HIS A 204 -0.99 11.05 -14.27
C HIS A 204 0.48 10.66 -14.42
N ASP A 205 0.79 9.37 -14.26
CA ASP A 205 2.15 8.86 -14.06
C ASP A 205 2.71 8.09 -15.27
N ASP A 206 2.19 8.39 -16.48
CA ASP A 206 2.54 7.66 -17.70
C ASP A 206 4.05 7.72 -18.03
N LEU A 207 4.72 8.79 -17.65
CA LEU A 207 6.19 8.94 -17.76
C LEU A 207 6.93 8.75 -16.43
N GLY A 208 6.24 8.33 -15.34
CA GLY A 208 6.84 8.17 -14.01
C GLY A 208 7.22 9.50 -13.34
N MET A 209 6.52 10.61 -13.66
CA MET A 209 6.87 11.95 -13.18
C MET A 209 5.75 12.62 -12.37
N ALA A 210 4.66 11.93 -12.09
CA ALA A 210 3.48 12.54 -11.48
C ALA A 210 3.77 13.23 -10.14
N VAL A 211 4.53 12.60 -9.26
CA VAL A 211 4.95 13.19 -7.98
C VAL A 211 5.87 14.38 -8.19
N ALA A 212 6.86 14.25 -9.07
CA ALA A 212 7.81 15.32 -9.39
C ALA A 212 7.10 16.53 -10.01
N ASN A 213 6.15 16.29 -10.92
CA ASN A 213 5.31 17.34 -11.50
C ASN A 213 4.47 18.03 -10.44
N SER A 214 3.84 17.29 -9.53
CA SER A 214 3.05 17.85 -8.42
C SER A 214 3.89 18.76 -7.51
N LEU A 215 5.12 18.36 -7.20
CA LEU A 215 6.04 19.17 -6.41
C LEU A 215 6.49 20.43 -7.18
N ALA A 216 6.77 20.33 -8.48
CA ALA A 216 7.09 21.48 -9.33
C ALA A 216 5.90 22.46 -9.46
N ALA A 217 4.67 21.96 -9.46
CA ALA A 217 3.47 22.80 -9.43
C ALA A 217 3.39 23.64 -8.14
N ILE A 218 3.77 23.06 -6.99
CA ILE A 218 3.84 23.80 -5.71
C ILE A 218 4.82 24.96 -5.82
N GLU A 219 6.00 24.74 -6.38
CA GLU A 219 6.99 25.80 -6.66
C GLU A 219 6.45 26.83 -7.65
N GLY A 220 5.60 26.41 -8.59
CA GLY A 220 4.91 27.29 -9.54
C GLY A 220 3.73 28.08 -8.95
N GLY A 221 3.31 27.79 -7.71
CA GLY A 221 2.25 28.50 -7.02
C GLY A 221 1.00 27.67 -6.72
N ALA A 222 0.97 26.39 -7.01
CA ALA A 222 -0.11 25.49 -6.56
C ALA A 222 -0.18 25.41 -5.04
N ARG A 223 -1.41 25.30 -4.49
CA ARG A 223 -1.66 25.15 -3.05
C ARG A 223 -2.64 24.04 -2.75
N ARG A 224 -2.99 23.24 -3.77
CA ARG A 224 -3.71 21.97 -3.66
C ARG A 224 -3.04 20.95 -4.56
N ILE A 225 -2.91 19.71 -4.07
CA ILE A 225 -2.41 18.58 -4.86
C ILE A 225 -3.48 17.48 -4.86
N GLU A 226 -3.79 17.02 -6.05
CA GLU A 226 -4.69 15.89 -6.27
C GLU A 226 -3.87 14.64 -6.59
N GLY A 227 -4.34 13.51 -6.11
CA GLY A 227 -3.71 12.23 -6.36
C GLY A 227 -4.43 11.11 -5.64
N THR A 228 -3.81 9.96 -5.59
CA THR A 228 -4.38 8.77 -4.98
C THR A 228 -3.38 8.11 -4.03
N VAL A 229 -3.89 7.37 -3.07
CA VAL A 229 -3.04 6.49 -2.26
C VAL A 229 -2.46 5.40 -3.15
N ASN A 230 -1.17 5.12 -2.98
CA ASN A 230 -0.39 4.17 -3.78
C ASN A 230 -0.26 4.54 -5.28
N GLY A 231 -0.73 5.71 -5.69
CA GLY A 231 -0.68 6.14 -7.07
C GLY A 231 -1.60 5.36 -8.03
N ILE A 232 -2.65 4.69 -7.54
CA ILE A 232 -3.59 3.96 -8.41
C ILE A 232 -4.38 4.91 -9.31
N GLY A 233 -4.88 4.43 -10.45
CA GLY A 233 -5.68 5.22 -11.40
C GLY A 233 -5.61 4.68 -12.83
N GLU A 234 -6.14 5.46 -13.76
CA GLU A 234 -6.10 5.14 -15.18
C GLU A 234 -4.66 4.89 -15.67
N ARG A 235 -4.48 3.91 -16.54
CA ARG A 235 -3.21 3.54 -17.19
C ARG A 235 -2.08 3.26 -16.18
N ALA A 236 -1.11 4.21 -16.03
CA ALA A 236 -0.01 4.11 -15.09
C ALA A 236 -0.33 4.68 -13.69
N GLY A 237 -1.52 5.26 -13.53
CA GLY A 237 -1.99 5.82 -12.27
C GLY A 237 -1.78 7.32 -12.11
N ASN A 238 -1.87 7.78 -10.86
CA ASN A 238 -1.81 9.17 -10.43
C ASN A 238 -0.55 9.46 -9.60
N ALA A 239 -0.36 10.71 -9.22
CA ALA A 239 0.59 11.07 -8.18
C ALA A 239 0.26 10.34 -6.87
N SER A 240 1.26 9.68 -6.28
CA SER A 240 1.13 9.02 -4.99
C SER A 240 1.11 10.07 -3.87
N LEU A 241 -0.01 10.23 -3.18
CA LEU A 241 -0.19 11.26 -2.15
C LEU A 241 0.73 11.07 -0.95
N GLU A 242 1.04 9.84 -0.59
CA GLU A 242 2.00 9.54 0.47
C GLU A 242 3.40 10.04 0.14
N GLU A 243 3.79 10.00 -1.14
CA GLU A 243 5.09 10.50 -1.58
C GLU A 243 5.13 12.03 -1.57
N VAL A 244 4.05 12.68 -2.01
CA VAL A 244 3.93 14.14 -1.95
C VAL A 244 3.95 14.64 -0.50
N ALA A 245 3.15 14.03 0.37
CA ALA A 245 3.04 14.43 1.78
C ALA A 245 4.38 14.29 2.52
N LEU A 246 5.08 13.16 2.31
CA LEU A 246 6.38 12.95 2.93
C LEU A 246 7.46 13.86 2.34
N ALA A 247 7.46 14.12 1.04
CA ALA A 247 8.40 15.06 0.41
C ALA A 247 8.28 16.47 1.02
N LEU A 248 7.06 16.95 1.25
CA LEU A 248 6.81 18.23 1.91
C LEU A 248 7.34 18.23 3.35
N TYR A 249 7.11 17.16 4.09
CA TYR A 249 7.59 17.02 5.46
C TYR A 249 9.11 16.99 5.56
N VAL A 250 9.77 16.11 4.78
CA VAL A 250 11.23 15.92 4.81
C VAL A 250 11.98 17.14 4.26
N ARG A 251 11.40 17.79 3.25
CA ARG A 251 11.98 18.98 2.59
C ARG A 251 11.27 20.26 2.96
N LYS A 252 10.79 20.37 4.21
CA LYS A 252 10.24 21.60 4.76
C LYS A 252 11.22 22.78 4.65
N ASP A 253 12.52 22.51 4.73
CA ASP A 253 13.60 23.47 4.51
C ASP A 253 13.52 24.13 3.12
N HIS A 254 13.08 23.41 2.12
CA HIS A 254 12.99 23.87 0.73
C HIS A 254 11.62 24.46 0.40
N TYR A 255 10.54 23.75 0.71
CA TYR A 255 9.19 24.17 0.34
C TYR A 255 8.62 25.24 1.27
N GLY A 256 8.97 25.26 2.56
CA GLY A 256 8.39 26.13 3.58
C GLY A 256 6.88 25.92 3.78
N LEU A 257 6.35 24.78 3.35
CA LEU A 257 4.93 24.44 3.30
C LEU A 257 4.69 23.09 3.94
N GLU A 258 3.53 22.89 4.55
CA GLU A 258 3.15 21.63 5.19
C GLU A 258 1.76 21.16 4.71
N SER A 259 1.49 19.87 4.84
CA SER A 259 0.15 19.29 4.71
C SER A 259 -0.39 18.87 6.08
N GLN A 260 -1.69 18.60 6.18
CA GLN A 260 -2.32 18.09 7.41
C GLN A 260 -2.30 16.56 7.51
N ILE A 261 -1.61 15.89 6.60
CA ILE A 261 -1.52 14.42 6.57
C ILE A 261 -0.88 13.92 7.87
N ASN A 262 -1.59 13.02 8.54
CA ASN A 262 -1.06 12.26 9.66
C ASN A 262 -0.18 11.12 9.12
N LEU A 263 1.11 11.37 9.04
CA LEU A 263 2.08 10.44 8.45
C LEU A 263 2.08 9.07 9.15
N GLU A 264 1.78 8.98 10.45
CA GLU A 264 1.73 7.71 11.19
C GLU A 264 0.61 6.76 10.69
N GLU A 265 -0.42 7.28 10.03
CA GLU A 265 -1.49 6.47 9.42
C GLU A 265 -1.16 6.04 7.97
N THR A 266 -0.03 6.48 7.40
CA THR A 266 0.31 6.28 5.97
C THR A 266 0.38 4.81 5.59
N LYS A 267 1.16 4.00 6.30
CA LYS A 267 1.31 2.57 5.99
C LYS A 267 -0.04 1.83 6.08
N LYS A 268 -0.80 2.12 7.11
CA LYS A 268 -2.13 1.52 7.31
C LYS A 268 -3.11 1.90 6.20
N THR A 269 -3.06 3.16 5.75
CA THR A 269 -3.89 3.65 4.63
C THR A 269 -3.51 2.96 3.33
N SER A 270 -2.21 2.89 3.03
CA SER A 270 -1.67 2.18 1.87
C SER A 270 -2.09 0.70 1.84
N ASP A 271 -1.96 0.00 2.98
CA ASP A 271 -2.32 -1.42 3.09
C ASP A 271 -3.82 -1.67 2.92
N LEU A 272 -4.66 -0.76 3.46
CA LEU A 272 -6.10 -0.84 3.29
C LEU A 272 -6.50 -0.73 1.82
N ILE A 273 -5.96 0.29 1.11
CA ILE A 273 -6.23 0.49 -0.31
C ILE A 273 -5.70 -0.68 -1.15
N SER A 274 -4.46 -1.11 -0.91
CA SER A 274 -3.86 -2.27 -1.58
C SER A 274 -4.74 -3.52 -1.46
N ARG A 275 -5.26 -3.78 -0.26
CA ARG A 275 -6.14 -4.93 0.02
C ARG A 275 -7.45 -4.84 -0.77
N TYR A 276 -8.13 -3.69 -0.75
CA TYR A 276 -9.44 -3.56 -1.39
C TYR A 276 -9.32 -3.41 -2.92
N ALA A 277 -8.28 -2.76 -3.40
CA ALA A 277 -8.00 -2.68 -4.83
C ALA A 277 -7.52 -4.02 -5.43
N GLY A 278 -7.06 -4.97 -4.61
CA GLY A 278 -6.43 -6.20 -5.09
C GLY A 278 -5.07 -5.98 -5.78
N ILE A 279 -4.49 -4.80 -5.61
CA ILE A 279 -3.20 -4.42 -6.21
C ILE A 279 -2.13 -4.44 -5.12
N ARG A 280 -1.13 -5.31 -5.28
CA ARG A 280 -0.02 -5.38 -4.33
C ARG A 280 0.90 -4.17 -4.49
N VAL A 281 1.26 -3.55 -3.38
CA VAL A 281 2.31 -2.53 -3.35
C VAL A 281 3.64 -3.18 -3.72
N PRO A 282 4.38 -2.69 -4.72
CA PRO A 282 5.71 -3.19 -5.04
C PRO A 282 6.64 -3.10 -3.83
N ARG A 283 7.48 -4.11 -3.62
CA ARG A 283 8.40 -4.13 -2.47
C ARG A 283 9.31 -2.91 -2.39
N ASN A 284 9.72 -2.39 -3.53
CA ASN A 284 10.59 -1.21 -3.67
C ASN A 284 9.81 0.12 -3.80
N LYS A 285 8.48 0.12 -3.62
CA LYS A 285 7.70 1.36 -3.61
C LYS A 285 8.24 2.28 -2.53
N ALA A 286 8.41 3.54 -2.85
CA ALA A 286 8.85 4.54 -1.89
C ALA A 286 7.90 4.56 -0.67
N ILE A 287 8.43 4.77 0.52
CA ILE A 287 7.74 4.98 1.80
C ILE A 287 6.98 3.74 2.31
N VAL A 288 6.08 3.18 1.51
CA VAL A 288 5.13 2.13 1.93
C VAL A 288 5.53 0.73 1.50
N GLY A 289 6.51 0.59 0.61
CA GLY A 289 7.03 -0.70 0.17
C GLY A 289 7.78 -1.44 1.28
N GLN A 290 7.76 -2.75 1.23
CA GLN A 290 8.41 -3.60 2.24
C GLN A 290 9.92 -3.32 2.39
N ASN A 291 10.59 -2.92 1.29
CA ASN A 291 12.03 -2.64 1.29
C ASN A 291 12.37 -1.19 1.67
N ALA A 292 11.39 -0.32 1.90
CA ALA A 292 11.63 1.11 2.13
C ALA A 292 12.57 1.39 3.34
N PHE A 293 12.60 0.48 4.30
CA PHE A 293 13.44 0.57 5.51
C PHE A 293 14.39 -0.64 5.66
N SER A 294 14.74 -1.29 4.54
CA SER A 294 15.60 -2.48 4.54
C SER A 294 16.94 -2.15 3.90
N HIS A 295 18.03 -2.52 4.59
CA HIS A 295 19.39 -2.33 4.11
C HIS A 295 20.09 -3.69 3.99
N GLU A 296 20.46 -4.10 2.78
CA GLU A 296 21.17 -5.37 2.53
C GLU A 296 22.69 -5.17 2.46
N SER A 297 23.16 -4.02 1.97
CA SER A 297 24.58 -3.71 1.86
C SER A 297 25.23 -3.58 3.26
N GLY A 298 26.32 -4.31 3.49
CA GLY A 298 27.05 -4.23 4.75
C GLY A 298 27.56 -2.82 5.11
N ILE A 299 27.90 -1.99 4.11
CA ILE A 299 28.30 -0.60 4.31
C ILE A 299 27.11 0.23 4.81
N HIS A 300 25.92 0.04 4.22
CA HIS A 300 24.71 0.72 4.65
C HIS A 300 24.29 0.28 6.06
N GLN A 301 24.30 -1.03 6.33
CA GLN A 301 23.98 -1.58 7.65
C GLN A 301 24.91 -1.02 8.73
N ASP A 302 26.22 -0.96 8.49
CA ASP A 302 27.20 -0.39 9.42
C ASP A 302 26.94 1.11 9.65
N GLY A 303 26.59 1.86 8.60
CA GLY A 303 26.22 3.27 8.71
C GLY A 303 24.99 3.48 9.57
N VAL A 304 23.89 2.78 9.27
CA VAL A 304 22.61 2.87 10.01
C VAL A 304 22.77 2.47 11.48
N LEU A 305 23.58 1.45 11.78
CA LEU A 305 23.87 1.03 13.16
C LEU A 305 24.65 2.10 13.95
N LYS A 306 25.50 2.87 13.28
CA LYS A 306 26.22 4.00 13.90
C LYS A 306 25.33 5.22 14.07
N HIS A 307 24.60 5.59 13.04
CA HIS A 307 23.63 6.69 13.04
C HIS A 307 22.64 6.52 11.89
N ARG A 308 21.34 6.45 12.17
CA ARG A 308 20.31 6.17 11.16
C ARG A 308 20.31 7.14 9.99
N GLU A 309 20.47 8.43 10.26
CA GLU A 309 20.46 9.48 9.22
C GLU A 309 21.59 9.37 8.19
N THR A 310 22.55 8.43 8.38
CA THR A 310 23.58 8.17 7.35
C THR A 310 22.97 7.64 6.05
N TYR A 311 21.83 6.93 6.12
CA TYR A 311 21.14 6.31 4.98
C TYR A 311 19.63 6.39 5.06
N GLU A 312 19.04 6.99 6.10
CA GLU A 312 17.59 7.13 6.27
C GLU A 312 17.23 8.61 6.38
N ILE A 313 16.32 9.07 5.53
CA ILE A 313 15.74 10.43 5.57
C ILE A 313 14.45 10.50 6.39
N MET A 314 13.96 9.34 6.84
CA MET A 314 12.72 9.19 7.62
C MET A 314 12.84 7.95 8.50
N THR A 315 12.12 7.92 9.62
CA THR A 315 12.06 6.73 10.47
C THR A 315 10.87 5.85 10.07
N PRO A 316 10.92 4.53 10.27
CA PRO A 316 9.78 3.65 10.05
C PRO A 316 8.53 4.09 10.83
N GLN A 317 8.70 4.49 12.09
CA GLN A 317 7.63 4.94 12.98
C GLN A 317 6.90 6.16 12.44
N LEU A 318 7.61 7.08 11.78
CA LEU A 318 7.02 8.28 11.18
C LEU A 318 5.87 7.95 10.22
N VAL A 319 5.97 6.83 9.52
CA VAL A 319 4.99 6.41 8.51
C VAL A 319 4.12 5.23 8.98
N GLY A 320 4.16 4.91 10.28
CA GLY A 320 3.35 3.85 10.88
C GLY A 320 3.87 2.42 10.69
N VAL A 321 5.16 2.27 10.41
CA VAL A 321 5.83 0.97 10.34
C VAL A 321 6.48 0.66 11.69
N ASN A 322 6.06 -0.42 12.34
CA ASN A 322 6.48 -0.74 13.71
C ASN A 322 7.82 -1.48 13.80
N THR A 323 8.36 -2.00 12.70
CA THR A 323 9.58 -2.82 12.70
C THR A 323 10.57 -2.36 11.64
N THR A 324 11.84 -2.25 12.05
CA THR A 324 12.97 -2.15 11.11
C THR A 324 13.50 -3.56 10.92
N GLU A 325 13.28 -4.18 9.78
CA GLU A 325 13.92 -5.45 9.46
C GLU A 325 15.33 -5.17 8.90
N LEU A 326 16.35 -5.75 9.54
CA LEU A 326 17.68 -5.86 8.97
C LEU A 326 17.80 -7.29 8.38
N PRO A 327 17.38 -7.49 7.14
CA PRO A 327 17.51 -8.80 6.52
C PRO A 327 19.00 -9.14 6.37
N LEU A 328 19.36 -10.36 6.77
CA LEU A 328 20.71 -10.86 6.55
C LEU A 328 20.78 -11.58 5.22
N GLY A 329 21.74 -11.18 4.39
CA GLY A 329 21.97 -11.74 3.07
C GLY A 329 23.45 -11.75 2.69
N LYS A 330 23.73 -12.07 1.43
CA LYS A 330 25.08 -12.19 0.89
C LYS A 330 25.96 -10.96 1.13
N LEU A 331 25.37 -9.75 1.12
CA LEU A 331 26.09 -8.48 1.26
C LEU A 331 26.20 -7.99 2.70
N SER A 332 25.53 -8.65 3.66
CA SER A 332 25.57 -8.27 5.09
C SER A 332 26.99 -8.40 5.68
N GLY A 333 27.37 -7.38 6.46
CA GLY A 333 28.67 -7.31 7.13
C GLY A 333 28.69 -8.04 8.47
N LYS A 334 29.89 -8.18 9.06
CA LYS A 334 30.12 -8.81 10.39
C LYS A 334 29.30 -8.12 11.49
N HIS A 335 29.17 -6.79 11.44
CA HIS A 335 28.46 -6.00 12.45
C HIS A 335 26.96 -6.32 12.46
N ALA A 336 26.32 -6.34 11.30
CA ALA A 336 24.90 -6.67 11.17
C ALA A 336 24.60 -8.11 11.63
N PHE A 337 25.51 -9.05 11.31
CA PHE A 337 25.41 -10.43 11.78
C PHE A 337 25.53 -10.51 13.31
N ALA A 338 26.48 -9.78 13.92
CA ALA A 338 26.64 -9.75 15.37
C ALA A 338 25.42 -9.13 16.09
N GLU A 339 24.85 -8.05 15.56
CA GLU A 339 23.63 -7.43 16.11
C GLU A 339 22.43 -8.38 15.99
N LYS A 340 22.29 -9.10 14.88
CA LYS A 340 21.26 -10.11 14.73
C LYS A 340 21.41 -11.26 15.73
N LEU A 341 22.64 -11.71 16.00
CA LEU A 341 22.92 -12.71 17.04
C LEU A 341 22.46 -12.23 18.42
N LYS A 342 22.75 -10.97 18.78
CA LYS A 342 22.26 -10.37 20.04
C LYS A 342 20.74 -10.28 20.07
N ALA A 343 20.10 -9.86 18.99
CA ALA A 343 18.65 -9.78 18.88
C ALA A 343 17.97 -11.16 19.05
N LEU A 344 18.66 -12.24 18.64
CA LEU A 344 18.23 -13.62 18.83
C LEU A 344 18.60 -14.18 20.22
N GLY A 345 19.20 -13.37 21.11
CA GLY A 345 19.55 -13.74 22.47
C GLY A 345 20.88 -14.48 22.63
N TYR A 346 21.75 -14.42 21.62
CA TYR A 346 23.07 -15.08 21.68
C TYR A 346 24.19 -14.12 22.13
N GLU A 347 24.85 -14.44 23.22
CA GLU A 347 26.11 -13.81 23.63
C GLU A 347 27.28 -14.67 23.16
N ILE A 348 27.94 -14.28 22.07
CA ILE A 348 29.01 -15.04 21.43
C ILE A 348 30.35 -14.31 21.57
N LYS A 349 31.40 -15.02 21.96
CA LYS A 349 32.75 -14.47 22.07
C LYS A 349 33.27 -14.03 20.71
N LEU A 350 34.08 -12.97 20.69
CA LEU A 350 34.64 -12.38 19.46
C LEU A 350 35.39 -13.40 18.58
N GLU A 351 36.04 -14.36 19.18
CA GLU A 351 36.82 -15.43 18.51
C GLU A 351 35.88 -16.36 17.70
N ASP A 352 34.72 -16.71 18.27
CA ASP A 352 33.74 -17.59 17.65
C ASP A 352 32.91 -16.87 16.56
N GLN A 353 32.70 -15.56 16.72
CA GLN A 353 31.97 -14.75 15.74
C GLN A 353 32.61 -14.77 14.35
N VAL A 354 33.93 -14.87 14.25
CA VAL A 354 34.65 -14.92 12.96
C VAL A 354 34.32 -16.22 12.22
N THR A 355 34.29 -17.33 12.93
CA THR A 355 33.98 -18.65 12.36
C THR A 355 32.53 -18.76 11.97
N LEU A 356 31.60 -18.30 12.83
CA LEU A 356 30.18 -18.28 12.57
C LEU A 356 29.81 -17.36 11.40
N PHE A 357 30.51 -16.21 11.29
CA PHE A 357 30.31 -15.31 10.15
C PHE A 357 30.75 -15.93 8.82
N LYS A 358 31.83 -16.73 8.83
CA LYS A 358 32.26 -17.47 7.63
C LYS A 358 31.20 -18.49 7.19
N GLN A 359 30.68 -19.27 8.15
CA GLN A 359 29.59 -20.22 7.88
C GLN A 359 28.32 -19.53 7.40
N PHE A 360 27.96 -18.38 7.99
CA PHE A 360 26.87 -17.53 7.51
C PHE A 360 27.06 -17.12 6.04
N LYS A 361 28.28 -16.70 5.66
CA LYS A 361 28.58 -16.33 4.27
C LYS A 361 28.43 -17.49 3.30
N GLU A 362 28.85 -18.68 3.69
CA GLU A 362 28.71 -19.90 2.88
C GLU A 362 27.22 -20.27 2.62
N ILE A 363 26.35 -20.02 3.61
CA ILE A 363 24.90 -20.20 3.46
C ILE A 363 24.31 -19.07 2.62
N ALA A 364 24.69 -17.82 2.89
CA ALA A 364 24.19 -16.64 2.18
C ALA A 364 24.60 -16.62 0.69
N ASP A 365 25.68 -17.30 0.31
CA ASP A 365 26.05 -17.49 -1.10
C ASP A 365 25.15 -18.49 -1.84
N LYS A 366 24.51 -19.39 -1.11
CA LYS A 366 23.63 -20.45 -1.65
C LYS A 366 22.14 -20.13 -1.53
N LYS A 367 21.76 -19.25 -0.61
CA LYS A 367 20.37 -18.88 -0.32
C LYS A 367 20.15 -17.39 -0.58
N LYS A 368 19.01 -17.04 -1.18
CA LYS A 368 18.62 -15.66 -1.44
C LYS A 368 18.38 -14.85 -0.16
N ASN A 369 17.83 -15.47 0.88
CA ASN A 369 17.60 -14.89 2.19
C ASN A 369 18.07 -15.87 3.26
N VAL A 370 18.80 -15.39 4.28
CA VAL A 370 19.19 -16.17 5.46
C VAL A 370 18.18 -15.91 6.57
N SER A 371 17.47 -16.95 6.97
CA SER A 371 16.45 -16.90 8.03
C SER A 371 17.08 -17.00 9.41
N ASP A 372 16.32 -16.65 10.45
CA ASP A 372 16.73 -16.82 11.85
C ASP A 372 17.05 -18.29 12.16
N ARG A 373 16.33 -19.23 11.53
CA ARG A 373 16.61 -20.67 11.62
C ARG A 373 17.98 -21.05 11.07
N ASP A 374 18.41 -20.45 9.96
CA ASP A 374 19.74 -20.69 9.42
C ASP A 374 20.82 -20.20 10.38
N ILE A 375 20.58 -19.08 11.05
CA ILE A 375 21.47 -18.53 12.08
C ILE A 375 21.52 -19.47 13.29
N HIS A 376 20.38 -19.97 13.75
CA HIS A 376 20.33 -20.99 14.81
C HIS A 376 21.09 -22.27 14.41
N ALA A 377 20.91 -22.72 13.15
CA ALA A 377 21.63 -23.88 12.63
C ALA A 377 23.14 -23.66 12.56
N ILE A 378 23.62 -22.47 12.20
CA ILE A 378 25.03 -22.10 12.20
C ILE A 378 25.61 -22.21 13.63
N ILE A 379 24.85 -21.70 14.62
CA ILE A 379 25.31 -21.65 16.02
C ILE A 379 25.36 -23.05 16.66
N HIS A 380 24.37 -23.89 16.38
CA HIS A 380 24.21 -25.20 16.98
C HIS A 380 24.88 -26.33 16.18
N GLY A 381 25.54 -25.99 15.06
CA GLY A 381 26.20 -26.97 14.18
C GLY A 381 25.23 -27.63 13.22
N SER A 382 25.74 -28.15 12.11
CA SER A 382 25.01 -28.70 10.97
C SER A 382 24.22 -30.00 11.24
N GLU A 383 23.97 -30.36 12.49
CA GLU A 383 23.20 -31.57 12.82
C GLU A 383 21.68 -31.46 12.65
N HIS A 384 21.14 -30.26 12.37
CA HIS A 384 19.70 -30.06 12.36
C HIS A 384 18.98 -30.43 11.05
N GLU A 385 19.66 -30.56 9.92
CA GLU A 385 19.00 -31.01 8.68
C GLU A 385 18.59 -32.48 8.69
N HIS A 386 19.18 -33.31 9.55
CA HIS A 386 18.82 -34.73 9.69
C HIS A 386 18.03 -35.06 10.98
N ASN A 387 17.69 -34.07 11.81
CA ASN A 387 17.16 -34.28 13.15
C ASN A 387 15.76 -33.70 13.38
N ALA A 388 14.91 -33.60 12.37
CA ALA A 388 13.50 -33.30 12.61
C ALA A 388 12.89 -34.40 13.50
N ILE A 389 12.33 -33.99 14.65
CA ILE A 389 11.69 -34.91 15.61
C ILE A 389 10.52 -35.62 14.96
N PHE A 390 9.83 -34.95 14.06
CA PHE A 390 8.67 -35.43 13.31
C PHE A 390 8.84 -35.14 11.81
N GLN A 391 8.57 -36.14 10.96
CA GLN A 391 8.63 -36.01 9.51
C GLN A 391 7.31 -36.48 8.91
N LEU A 392 6.84 -35.76 7.85
CA LEU A 392 5.72 -36.23 7.05
C LEU A 392 6.15 -37.50 6.29
N ASP A 393 5.52 -38.63 6.57
CA ASP A 393 5.77 -39.89 5.88
C ASP A 393 4.79 -40.07 4.71
N ASN A 394 3.50 -39.82 4.92
CA ASN A 394 2.48 -39.91 3.85
C ASN A 394 1.37 -38.88 4.05
N LEU A 395 0.81 -38.41 2.94
CA LEU A 395 -0.37 -37.55 2.89
C LEU A 395 -1.33 -38.08 1.82
N GLN A 396 -2.56 -38.44 2.21
CA GLN A 396 -3.62 -38.79 1.30
C GLN A 396 -4.74 -37.76 1.40
N LEU A 397 -5.24 -37.31 0.25
CA LEU A 397 -6.31 -36.33 0.17
C LEU A 397 -7.42 -36.83 -0.72
N GLN A 398 -8.65 -36.65 -0.29
CA GLN A 398 -9.83 -36.87 -1.11
C GLN A 398 -10.49 -35.51 -1.37
N TYR A 399 -10.36 -35.06 -2.60
CA TYR A 399 -11.01 -33.86 -3.07
C TYR A 399 -12.41 -34.17 -3.58
N VAL A 400 -13.38 -33.37 -3.16
CA VAL A 400 -14.74 -33.38 -3.69
C VAL A 400 -15.16 -31.98 -4.06
N SER A 401 -15.79 -31.82 -5.22
CA SER A 401 -16.17 -30.48 -5.74
C SER A 401 -17.29 -29.82 -4.92
N LYS A 402 -18.07 -30.60 -4.20
CA LYS A 402 -19.12 -30.12 -3.28
C LYS A 402 -19.12 -30.96 -2.01
N GLY A 403 -18.98 -30.32 -0.85
CA GLY A 403 -18.97 -30.99 0.45
C GLY A 403 -17.64 -30.88 1.18
N LEU A 404 -17.48 -31.68 2.22
CA LEU A 404 -16.27 -31.71 3.02
C LEU A 404 -15.18 -32.53 2.32
N GLN A 405 -13.95 -32.05 2.40
CA GLN A 405 -12.75 -32.75 1.95
C GLN A 405 -12.17 -33.58 3.10
N SER A 406 -11.46 -34.66 2.80
CA SER A 406 -10.81 -35.47 3.82
C SER A 406 -9.31 -35.58 3.59
N ALA A 407 -8.55 -35.63 4.69
CA ALA A 407 -7.12 -35.85 4.71
C ALA A 407 -6.77 -37.01 5.64
N VAL A 408 -5.79 -37.84 5.25
CA VAL A 408 -5.09 -38.79 6.13
C VAL A 408 -3.65 -38.35 6.17
N VAL A 409 -3.12 -38.09 7.36
CA VAL A 409 -1.73 -37.68 7.58
C VAL A 409 -1.00 -38.76 8.36
N VAL A 410 0.18 -39.12 7.87
CA VAL A 410 1.09 -40.09 8.52
C VAL A 410 2.39 -39.37 8.86
N ILE A 411 2.76 -39.36 10.12
CA ILE A 411 3.98 -38.71 10.65
C ILE A 411 4.87 -39.80 11.23
N LYS A 412 6.15 -39.75 10.88
CA LYS A 412 7.18 -40.61 11.45
C LYS A 412 8.01 -39.84 12.45
N GLU A 413 8.11 -40.36 13.67
CA GLU A 413 9.02 -39.84 14.69
C GLU A 413 10.46 -40.32 14.46
N ARG A 414 11.41 -39.57 14.99
CA ARG A 414 12.85 -39.92 14.91
C ARG A 414 13.20 -41.31 15.49
N ASN A 415 12.45 -41.77 16.50
CA ASN A 415 12.59 -43.10 17.10
C ASN A 415 12.03 -44.24 16.21
N GLY A 416 11.48 -43.90 15.03
CA GLY A 416 10.84 -44.82 14.08
C GLY A 416 9.36 -45.07 14.35
N GLN A 417 8.76 -44.52 15.41
CA GLN A 417 7.35 -44.63 15.69
C GLN A 417 6.54 -43.87 14.64
N VAL A 418 5.44 -44.48 14.18
CA VAL A 418 4.52 -43.90 13.21
C VAL A 418 3.24 -43.49 13.93
N LYS A 419 2.80 -42.25 13.69
CA LYS A 419 1.52 -41.72 14.13
C LYS A 419 0.70 -41.34 12.92
N GLN A 420 -0.58 -41.67 12.93
CA GLN A 420 -1.48 -41.33 11.83
C GLN A 420 -2.87 -40.99 12.36
N ASP A 421 -3.52 -40.05 11.69
CA ASP A 421 -4.93 -39.74 11.92
C ASP A 421 -5.55 -39.17 10.64
N SER A 422 -6.87 -39.05 10.65
CA SER A 422 -7.62 -38.50 9.53
C SER A 422 -8.63 -37.47 10.02
N SER A 423 -8.92 -36.49 9.16
CA SER A 423 -9.92 -35.49 9.45
C SER A 423 -10.62 -35.01 8.20
N ILE A 424 -11.71 -34.29 8.40
CA ILE A 424 -12.48 -33.62 7.36
C ILE A 424 -12.41 -32.10 7.56
N GLY A 425 -12.58 -31.35 6.48
CA GLY A 425 -12.60 -29.88 6.54
C GLY A 425 -13.34 -29.28 5.34
N THR A 426 -13.61 -28.00 5.44
CA THR A 426 -14.26 -27.21 4.37
C THR A 426 -13.32 -27.00 3.16
N GLY A 427 -12.03 -27.31 3.32
CA GLY A 427 -10.99 -27.28 2.28
C GLY A 427 -9.86 -28.24 2.62
N SER A 428 -8.99 -28.56 1.63
CA SER A 428 -7.88 -29.49 1.80
C SER A 428 -6.92 -29.08 2.93
N ILE A 429 -6.58 -27.81 3.04
CA ILE A 429 -5.70 -27.29 4.10
C ILE A 429 -6.32 -27.49 5.47
N VAL A 430 -7.62 -27.17 5.63
CA VAL A 430 -8.33 -27.36 6.90
C VAL A 430 -8.37 -28.84 7.30
N ALA A 431 -8.63 -29.72 6.34
CA ALA A 431 -8.63 -31.18 6.59
C ALA A 431 -7.25 -31.68 7.04
N ILE A 432 -6.17 -31.20 6.41
CA ILE A 432 -4.77 -31.53 6.76
C ILE A 432 -4.46 -31.05 8.18
N TYR A 433 -4.73 -29.79 8.50
CA TYR A 433 -4.39 -29.19 9.78
C TYR A 433 -5.15 -29.84 10.92
N ASN A 434 -6.46 -30.07 10.75
CA ASN A 434 -7.24 -30.81 11.73
C ASN A 434 -6.72 -32.25 11.97
N ALA A 435 -6.20 -32.92 10.94
CA ALA A 435 -5.61 -34.25 11.11
C ALA A 435 -4.28 -34.17 11.90
N VAL A 436 -3.44 -33.15 11.63
CA VAL A 436 -2.20 -32.91 12.37
C VAL A 436 -2.49 -32.57 13.84
N ASP A 437 -3.45 -31.70 14.12
CA ASP A 437 -3.86 -31.34 15.49
C ASP A 437 -4.29 -32.59 16.28
N ARG A 438 -5.03 -33.50 15.64
CA ARG A 438 -5.44 -34.77 16.27
C ARG A 438 -4.25 -35.69 16.58
N ILE A 439 -3.25 -35.74 15.67
CA ILE A 439 -2.02 -36.54 15.89
C ILE A 439 -1.26 -36.00 17.11
N PHE A 440 -1.11 -34.69 17.21
CA PHE A 440 -0.40 -34.05 18.31
C PHE A 440 -1.26 -33.85 19.56
N LYS A 441 -2.59 -34.06 19.47
CA LYS A 441 -3.60 -33.82 20.53
C LYS A 441 -3.51 -32.37 21.03
N LYS A 442 -3.40 -31.44 20.12
CA LYS A 442 -3.29 -29.99 20.35
C LYS A 442 -4.19 -29.27 19.35
N ASP A 443 -5.01 -28.37 19.87
CA ASP A 443 -5.77 -27.45 19.03
C ASP A 443 -4.89 -26.22 18.78
N ALA A 444 -4.60 -25.95 17.51
CA ALA A 444 -3.81 -24.79 17.11
C ALA A 444 -4.68 -23.81 16.30
N GLU A 445 -4.58 -22.54 16.63
CA GLU A 445 -5.21 -21.46 15.89
C GLU A 445 -4.26 -20.94 14.81
N LEU A 446 -4.65 -21.02 13.54
CA LEU A 446 -3.87 -20.49 12.41
C LEU A 446 -4.01 -18.97 12.35
N ILE A 447 -2.90 -18.25 12.55
CA ILE A 447 -2.86 -16.78 12.53
C ILE A 447 -2.44 -16.24 11.17
N ASP A 448 -1.46 -16.90 10.51
CA ASP A 448 -0.95 -16.48 9.22
C ASP A 448 -0.57 -17.67 8.35
N TYR A 449 -0.80 -17.53 7.04
CA TYR A 449 -0.48 -18.53 6.05
C TYR A 449 0.04 -17.85 4.78
N ARG A 450 1.29 -18.12 4.42
CA ARG A 450 1.94 -17.53 3.25
C ARG A 450 2.61 -18.60 2.41
N ILE A 451 2.50 -18.44 1.09
CA ILE A 451 3.17 -19.29 0.11
C ILE A 451 4.13 -18.41 -0.70
N ASP A 452 5.39 -18.81 -0.73
CA ASP A 452 6.42 -18.20 -1.57
C ASP A 452 6.91 -19.24 -2.59
N SER A 453 7.23 -18.82 -3.83
CA SER A 453 7.87 -19.68 -4.82
C SER A 453 9.37 -19.64 -4.63
N VAL A 454 10.02 -20.78 -4.45
CA VAL A 454 11.47 -20.87 -4.21
C VAL A 454 12.26 -20.93 -5.51
N THR A 455 11.66 -21.45 -6.58
CA THR A 455 12.28 -21.61 -7.91
C THR A 455 11.32 -21.18 -9.02
N GLU A 456 11.87 -20.81 -10.19
CA GLU A 456 11.09 -20.47 -11.38
C GLU A 456 10.96 -21.70 -12.29
N GLY A 457 9.80 -21.85 -12.96
CA GLY A 457 9.53 -22.92 -13.94
C GLY A 457 8.47 -23.92 -13.52
N THR A 458 8.27 -24.95 -14.33
CA THR A 458 7.24 -26.00 -14.13
C THR A 458 7.51 -26.90 -12.91
N ASP A 459 8.76 -26.95 -12.44
CA ASP A 459 9.20 -27.72 -11.26
C ASP A 459 9.43 -26.82 -10.04
N ALA A 460 8.76 -25.67 -9.98
CA ALA A 460 8.87 -24.74 -8.88
C ALA A 460 8.47 -25.39 -7.55
N GLN A 461 9.36 -25.28 -6.55
CA GLN A 461 9.04 -25.68 -5.18
C GLN A 461 8.28 -24.57 -4.48
N ALA A 462 7.22 -24.93 -3.76
CA ALA A 462 6.50 -24.04 -2.87
C ALA A 462 7.15 -24.08 -1.49
N GLU A 463 7.47 -22.89 -0.95
CA GLU A 463 7.79 -22.72 0.45
C GLU A 463 6.56 -22.14 1.16
N VAL A 464 6.07 -22.87 2.15
CA VAL A 464 4.91 -22.46 2.94
C VAL A 464 5.37 -22.05 4.33
N HIS A 465 4.93 -20.87 4.74
CA HIS A 465 5.09 -20.36 6.09
C HIS A 465 3.75 -20.37 6.81
N VAL A 466 3.72 -20.93 8.01
CA VAL A 466 2.56 -20.88 8.90
C VAL A 466 2.93 -20.25 10.21
N ARG A 467 1.99 -19.51 10.80
CA ARG A 467 2.07 -18.98 12.15
C ARG A 467 0.83 -19.41 12.90
N ILE A 468 1.05 -20.13 13.99
CA ILE A 468 -0.02 -20.74 14.78
C ILE A 468 0.11 -20.37 16.26
N ILE A 469 -1.00 -20.39 16.98
CA ILE A 469 -1.03 -20.27 18.44
C ILE A 469 -1.42 -21.61 19.02
N ILE A 470 -0.60 -22.14 19.93
CA ILE A 470 -0.88 -23.33 20.74
C ILE A 470 -0.76 -22.93 22.21
N ASN A 471 -1.82 -23.10 23.01
CA ASN A 471 -1.83 -22.75 24.44
C ASN A 471 -1.31 -21.32 24.70
N HIS A 472 -1.77 -20.33 23.93
CA HIS A 472 -1.38 -18.92 24.00
C HIS A 472 0.07 -18.62 23.60
N ILE A 473 0.81 -19.58 23.05
CA ILE A 473 2.17 -19.42 22.56
C ILE A 473 2.13 -19.38 21.02
N GLU A 474 2.71 -18.31 20.45
CA GLU A 474 2.83 -18.14 19.01
C GLU A 474 4.07 -18.87 18.49
N VAL A 475 3.91 -19.72 17.47
CA VAL A 475 4.97 -20.52 16.87
C VAL A 475 4.88 -20.44 15.35
N THR A 476 6.04 -20.37 14.68
CA THR A 476 6.12 -20.37 13.22
C THR A 476 6.71 -21.67 12.70
N GLY A 477 6.12 -22.18 11.61
CA GLY A 477 6.61 -23.35 10.89
C GLY A 477 6.84 -23.09 9.40
N ILE A 478 7.79 -23.85 8.83
CA ILE A 478 8.16 -23.73 7.42
C ILE A 478 8.17 -25.14 6.82
N GLY A 479 7.62 -25.25 5.60
CA GLY A 479 7.62 -26.51 4.84
C GLY A 479 7.89 -26.24 3.36
N ILE A 480 8.72 -27.09 2.76
CA ILE A 480 9.11 -26.98 1.36
C ILE A 480 8.77 -28.30 0.66
N ASP A 481 8.07 -28.23 -0.46
CA ASP A 481 7.76 -29.35 -1.34
C ASP A 481 7.39 -28.83 -2.75
N HIS A 482 7.44 -29.71 -3.75
CA HIS A 482 6.89 -29.43 -5.09
C HIS A 482 5.36 -29.33 -5.08
N ASP A 483 4.71 -30.01 -4.13
CA ASP A 483 3.26 -29.96 -3.91
C ASP A 483 2.94 -29.00 -2.76
N ILE A 484 2.13 -27.97 -3.05
CA ILE A 484 1.73 -26.93 -2.07
C ILE A 484 1.03 -27.55 -0.85
N LEU A 485 0.24 -28.60 -1.01
CA LEU A 485 -0.49 -29.24 0.09
C LEU A 485 0.46 -30.03 0.99
N LYS A 486 1.48 -30.68 0.40
CA LYS A 486 2.56 -31.30 1.17
C LYS A 486 3.44 -30.27 1.87
N ALA A 487 3.80 -29.18 1.18
CA ALA A 487 4.54 -28.08 1.80
C ALA A 487 3.78 -27.49 2.99
N SER A 488 2.45 -27.29 2.85
CA SER A 488 1.57 -26.82 3.93
C SER A 488 1.52 -27.77 5.11
N CYS A 489 1.41 -29.08 4.84
CA CYS A 489 1.42 -30.12 5.88
C CYS A 489 2.76 -30.12 6.64
N LYS A 490 3.89 -30.07 5.91
CA LYS A 490 5.24 -30.00 6.49
C LYS A 490 5.42 -28.75 7.37
N ALA A 491 4.94 -27.58 6.90
CA ALA A 491 5.01 -26.34 7.65
C ALA A 491 4.26 -26.45 8.99
N TYR A 492 3.08 -27.03 8.96
CA TYR A 492 2.24 -27.19 10.15
C TYR A 492 2.84 -28.20 11.15
N ILE A 493 3.40 -29.32 10.66
CA ILE A 493 4.14 -30.30 11.46
C ILE A 493 5.38 -29.65 12.10
N ASP A 494 6.12 -28.80 11.37
CA ASP A 494 7.31 -28.10 11.85
C ASP A 494 6.96 -27.13 13.00
N ALA A 495 5.82 -26.42 12.90
CA ALA A 495 5.35 -25.55 13.97
C ALA A 495 5.02 -26.33 15.24
N HIS A 496 4.29 -27.44 15.13
CA HIS A 496 4.00 -28.33 16.28
C HIS A 496 5.28 -28.93 16.88
N ALA A 497 6.24 -29.36 16.06
CA ALA A 497 7.51 -29.90 16.50
C ALA A 497 8.32 -28.90 17.32
N LYS A 498 8.35 -27.65 16.89
CA LYS A 498 9.00 -26.54 17.61
C LYS A 498 8.31 -26.29 18.96
N TYR A 499 6.99 -26.20 18.97
CA TYR A 499 6.25 -26.05 20.23
C TYR A 499 6.59 -27.15 21.22
N ILE A 500 6.56 -28.41 20.80
CA ILE A 500 6.86 -29.56 21.67
C ILE A 500 8.32 -29.51 22.17
N SER A 501 9.28 -29.24 21.28
CA SER A 501 10.70 -29.23 21.66
C SER A 501 11.07 -28.07 22.59
N GLU A 502 10.46 -26.91 22.40
CA GLU A 502 10.84 -25.71 23.14
C GLU A 502 10.08 -25.54 24.46
N TYR A 503 8.84 -25.96 24.52
CA TYR A 503 7.98 -25.68 25.66
C TYR A 503 7.58 -26.93 26.45
N GLU A 504 7.39 -28.09 25.84
CA GLU A 504 7.02 -29.30 26.59
C GLU A 504 8.23 -30.11 27.08
N LEU A 505 9.23 -30.32 26.22
CA LEU A 505 10.42 -31.08 26.61
C LEU A 505 11.31 -30.32 27.61
N LYS A 506 11.37 -28.98 27.52
CA LYS A 506 12.13 -28.17 28.51
C LYS A 506 11.43 -28.08 29.86
N GLU A 507 10.10 -28.05 29.93
CA GLU A 507 9.37 -28.13 31.20
C GLU A 507 9.51 -29.52 31.86
N GLY A 508 9.49 -30.59 31.09
CA GLY A 508 9.75 -31.95 31.58
C GLY A 508 11.14 -32.12 32.23
N ILE A 509 12.17 -31.45 31.69
CA ILE A 509 13.52 -31.46 32.26
C ILE A 509 13.60 -30.62 33.54
N ARG A 510 12.88 -29.51 33.66
CA ARG A 510 12.83 -28.69 34.90
C ARG A 510 12.18 -29.41 36.07
N THR A 511 11.24 -30.30 35.84
CA THR A 511 10.59 -31.10 36.89
C THR A 511 11.46 -32.23 37.44
N TRP A 512 12.55 -32.61 36.76
CA TRP A 512 13.52 -33.64 37.22
C TRP A 512 14.73 -33.09 38.00
N VAL A 513 14.95 -31.77 37.99
CA VAL A 513 16.05 -31.11 38.71
C VAL A 513 15.63 -30.58 40.10
N ILE A 514 14.36 -30.72 40.48
CA ILE A 514 13.80 -30.26 41.76
C ILE A 514 13.27 -31.47 42.58
N LYS A 515 13.87 -32.62 42.44
CA LYS A 515 13.64 -33.72 43.39
C LYS A 515 14.96 -34.27 43.89
#